data_1cb6e5bf3496abd82fa2c8943e9e3412
#
_entry.id   1cb6e5bf3496abd82fa2c8943e9e3412
#
_cell.length_a   1.000
_cell.length_b   1.000
_cell.length_c   1.000
_cell.angle_alpha   90.00
_cell.angle_beta   90.00
_cell.angle_gamma   90.00
#
_symmetry.space_group_name_H-M   'P 1'
#
loop_
_entity.id
_entity.type
_entity.pdbx_description
1 polymer ?
#
loop_
_entity_poly.entity_id
_entity_poly.type
_entity_poly.pdbx_seq_one_letter_code
_entity_poly.pdbx_strand_id
1 'polypeptide(L)'
;MGDSVMEQFYNALQCMVRREGLELAHDDAMEAFMQLTRPLWLVGKRKKPPKLPQRIQGDMRMMYARVTTMQPDEVDAAIGTADTIVLNWGLHYQKMATYRSDLMDAFEKLEAHAAKPGKSVLIQETGAQHFKSNDARGYSTGEYELRDKSQDGTCSCQRTEDFNVNKRNKVLYEMMATGRFPHLRILPFYNLTRPRWRWHFGNCTQRPNGWNAHTCCDCTHFCFSPTMWGAHLRSLVDLLPRQETHL
;
A
#
# COMPACT_ATOMS: atom_id res chain seq x y z
N MET A 1 -0.49 2.02 -6.30
CA MET A 1 -1.87 2.48 -5.96
C MET A 1 -2.28 1.87 -4.63
N GLY A 2 -2.97 2.60 -3.75
CA GLY A 2 -3.35 2.03 -2.46
C GLY A 2 -3.66 3.06 -1.37
N ASP A 3 -3.65 2.60 -0.12
CA ASP A 3 -3.95 3.39 1.07
C ASP A 3 -2.78 4.29 1.55
N SER A 4 -2.86 4.76 2.77
CA SER A 4 -1.85 5.66 3.34
C SER A 4 -0.48 5.02 3.56
N VAL A 5 -0.40 3.71 3.72
CA VAL A 5 0.89 3.00 3.82
C VAL A 5 1.55 2.90 2.45
N MET A 6 0.77 2.71 1.39
CA MET A 6 1.27 2.82 0.02
C MET A 6 1.74 4.25 -0.31
N GLU A 7 1.11 5.27 0.26
CA GLU A 7 1.60 6.65 0.16
C GLU A 7 2.98 6.82 0.81
N GLN A 8 3.20 6.21 1.98
CA GLN A 8 4.52 6.19 2.62
C GLN A 8 5.57 5.48 1.75
N PHE A 9 5.19 4.35 1.15
CA PHE A 9 6.07 3.63 0.23
C PHE A 9 6.44 4.47 -1.00
N TYR A 10 5.46 5.12 -1.62
CA TYR A 10 5.72 6.03 -2.74
C TYR A 10 6.67 7.17 -2.38
N ASN A 11 6.49 7.78 -1.20
CA ASN A 11 7.39 8.83 -0.72
C ASN A 11 8.81 8.30 -0.48
N ALA A 12 8.95 7.08 0.05
CA ALA A 12 10.24 6.43 0.24
C ALA A 12 10.94 6.17 -1.10
N LEU A 13 10.20 5.70 -2.11
CA LEU A 13 10.71 5.50 -3.45
C LEU A 13 11.20 6.82 -4.06
N GLN A 14 10.44 7.91 -3.94
CA GLN A 14 10.88 9.23 -4.40
C GLN A 14 12.19 9.69 -3.73
N CYS A 15 12.31 9.49 -2.41
CA CYS A 15 13.52 9.84 -1.68
C CYS A 15 14.74 9.04 -2.17
N MET A 16 14.54 7.75 -2.48
CA MET A 16 15.64 6.91 -2.99
C MET A 16 16.04 7.30 -4.41
N VAL A 17 15.10 7.54 -5.30
CA VAL A 17 15.37 8.01 -6.67
C VAL A 17 16.21 9.29 -6.64
N ARG A 18 15.85 10.26 -5.81
CA ARG A 18 16.64 11.51 -5.63
C ARG A 18 18.03 11.23 -5.06
N ARG A 19 18.15 10.33 -4.11
CA ARG A 19 19.43 9.97 -3.49
C ARG A 19 20.40 9.37 -4.50
N GLU A 20 19.90 8.60 -5.45
CA GLU A 20 20.69 8.03 -6.54
C GLU A 20 21.03 9.05 -7.65
N GLY A 21 20.75 10.33 -7.42
CA GLY A 21 21.04 11.42 -8.35
C GLY A 21 20.12 11.46 -9.57
N LEU A 22 19.02 10.70 -9.55
CA LEU A 22 18.04 10.74 -10.62
C LEU A 22 17.09 11.91 -10.40
N GLU A 23 16.90 12.71 -11.44
CA GLU A 23 15.95 13.82 -11.41
C GLU A 23 14.51 13.32 -11.46
N LEU A 24 13.67 13.91 -10.61
CA LEU A 24 12.23 13.76 -10.66
C LEU A 24 11.65 15.04 -11.27
N ALA A 25 11.27 14.97 -12.53
CA ALA A 25 10.59 16.05 -13.22
C ALA A 25 9.07 15.88 -13.17
N HIS A 26 8.36 16.99 -13.23
CA HIS A 26 6.91 16.98 -13.42
C HIS A 26 6.58 16.46 -14.82
N ASP A 27 5.54 15.63 -14.94
CA ASP A 27 5.10 15.09 -16.23
C ASP A 27 3.77 15.74 -16.64
N ASP A 28 3.84 16.81 -17.42
CA ASP A 28 2.68 17.59 -17.87
C ASP A 28 1.72 16.75 -18.74
N ALA A 29 2.23 15.82 -19.52
CA ALA A 29 1.39 14.96 -20.36
C ALA A 29 0.53 14.00 -19.52
N MET A 30 1.13 13.46 -18.45
CA MET A 30 0.40 12.61 -17.51
C MET A 30 -0.53 13.43 -16.63
N GLU A 31 -0.19 14.67 -16.29
CA GLU A 31 -1.09 15.59 -15.59
C GLU A 31 -2.34 15.88 -16.43
N ALA A 32 -2.18 16.17 -17.72
CA ALA A 32 -3.28 16.37 -18.64
C ALA A 32 -4.18 15.12 -18.72
N PHE A 33 -3.59 13.92 -18.81
CA PHE A 33 -4.33 12.66 -18.74
C PHE A 33 -5.11 12.51 -17.43
N MET A 34 -4.48 12.82 -16.29
CA MET A 34 -5.14 12.77 -14.99
C MET A 34 -6.26 13.80 -14.85
N GLN A 35 -6.13 14.96 -15.47
CA GLN A 35 -7.21 15.96 -15.52
C GLN A 35 -8.39 15.47 -16.35
N LEU A 36 -8.15 14.82 -17.49
CA LEU A 36 -9.19 14.20 -18.31
C LEU A 36 -9.91 13.04 -17.59
N THR A 37 -9.19 12.28 -16.78
CA THR A 37 -9.75 11.16 -15.98
C THR A 37 -10.25 11.60 -14.61
N ARG A 38 -10.08 12.88 -14.25
CA ARG A 38 -10.50 13.46 -12.96
C ARG A 38 -11.95 13.19 -12.57
N PRO A 39 -12.93 13.17 -13.47
CA PRO A 39 -14.30 12.79 -13.14
C PRO A 39 -14.43 11.38 -12.60
N LEU A 40 -13.62 10.44 -13.08
CA LEU A 40 -13.58 9.05 -12.60
C LEU A 40 -13.01 8.96 -11.18
N TRP A 41 -12.09 9.86 -10.81
CA TRP A 41 -11.49 9.93 -9.49
C TRP A 41 -12.33 10.68 -8.45
N LEU A 42 -13.27 11.52 -8.88
CA LEU A 42 -14.14 12.33 -8.02
C LEU A 42 -15.42 11.63 -7.59
N VAL A 43 -15.82 10.53 -8.23
CA VAL A 43 -17.06 9.79 -7.93
C VAL A 43 -17.01 9.08 -6.57
N GLY A 44 -15.84 8.75 -6.07
CA GLY A 44 -15.67 8.32 -4.68
C GLY A 44 -15.40 9.52 -3.76
N LYS A 45 -16.01 9.62 -2.60
CA LYS A 45 -15.92 10.65 -1.54
C LYS A 45 -14.49 11.13 -1.19
N ARG A 46 -13.63 11.39 -2.18
CA ARG A 46 -12.20 11.68 -1.99
C ARG A 46 -11.94 13.15 -1.81
N LYS A 47 -11.28 13.47 -0.70
CA LYS A 47 -10.88 14.82 -0.34
C LYS A 47 -9.48 15.21 -0.88
N LYS A 48 -8.72 14.29 -1.48
CA LYS A 48 -7.37 14.59 -1.96
C LYS A 48 -7.18 14.10 -3.39
N PRO A 49 -6.70 14.96 -4.30
CA PRO A 49 -6.30 14.53 -5.63
C PRO A 49 -5.14 13.53 -5.54
N PRO A 50 -4.97 12.66 -6.56
CA PRO A 50 -3.77 11.85 -6.66
C PRO A 50 -2.52 12.74 -6.67
N LYS A 51 -1.40 12.24 -6.18
CA LYS A 51 -0.13 12.96 -6.30
C LYS A 51 0.25 13.06 -7.76
N LEU A 52 0.71 14.24 -8.14
CA LEU A 52 1.13 14.51 -9.51
C LEU A 52 2.15 13.46 -9.97
N PRO A 53 2.01 13.00 -11.21
CA PRO A 53 2.95 12.05 -11.79
C PRO A 53 4.34 12.67 -11.89
N GLN A 54 5.35 11.86 -11.73
CA GLN A 54 6.74 12.28 -11.81
C GLN A 54 7.46 11.43 -12.84
N ARG A 55 8.22 12.09 -13.71
CA ARG A 55 9.12 11.45 -14.65
C ARG A 55 10.47 11.25 -13.98
N ILE A 56 10.98 10.04 -14.06
CA ILE A 56 12.36 9.70 -13.69
C ILE A 56 13.19 9.81 -14.98
N GLN A 57 14.48 10.06 -14.84
CA GLN A 57 15.39 10.16 -15.96
C GLN A 57 15.16 9.01 -16.97
N GLY A 58 14.99 9.36 -18.26
CA GLY A 58 14.57 8.43 -19.31
C GLY A 58 13.04 8.39 -19.47
N ASP A 59 12.51 7.24 -19.91
CA ASP A 59 11.08 7.04 -20.16
C ASP A 59 10.30 6.51 -18.96
N MET A 60 10.95 6.32 -17.81
CA MET A 60 10.32 5.84 -16.62
C MET A 60 9.44 6.92 -15.99
N ARG A 61 8.18 6.56 -15.73
CA ARG A 61 7.19 7.42 -15.07
C ARG A 61 6.70 6.75 -13.80
N MET A 62 6.44 7.54 -12.79
CA MET A 62 6.00 7.05 -11.49
C MET A 62 4.78 7.84 -11.02
N MET A 63 3.72 7.13 -10.65
CA MET A 63 2.47 7.72 -10.19
C MET A 63 1.95 7.03 -8.94
N TYR A 64 1.31 7.79 -8.05
CA TYR A 64 0.58 7.25 -6.91
C TYR A 64 -0.89 7.65 -6.96
N ALA A 65 -1.78 6.67 -6.86
CA ALA A 65 -3.20 6.88 -6.67
C ALA A 65 -3.63 6.36 -5.29
N ARG A 66 -4.28 7.23 -4.49
CA ARG A 66 -4.79 6.85 -3.17
C ARG A 66 -6.12 6.12 -3.31
N VAL A 67 -6.13 4.87 -2.86
CA VAL A 67 -7.30 4.00 -2.85
C VAL A 67 -7.52 3.49 -1.43
N THR A 68 -8.66 3.75 -0.83
CA THR A 68 -8.99 3.25 0.52
C THR A 68 -9.78 1.95 0.46
N THR A 69 -10.69 1.85 -0.49
CA THR A 69 -11.42 0.64 -0.86
C THR A 69 -11.44 0.54 -2.37
N MET A 70 -11.44 -0.65 -2.91
CA MET A 70 -11.40 -0.88 -4.35
C MET A 70 -12.60 -0.23 -5.04
N GLN A 71 -12.33 0.45 -6.14
CA GLN A 71 -13.33 0.92 -7.09
C GLN A 71 -12.96 0.34 -8.47
N PRO A 72 -13.89 -0.27 -9.20
CA PRO A 72 -13.59 -0.90 -10.49
C PRO A 72 -12.90 0.04 -11.48
N ASP A 73 -13.36 1.28 -11.55
CA ASP A 73 -12.82 2.30 -12.47
C ASP A 73 -11.35 2.66 -12.17
N GLU A 74 -10.93 2.51 -10.91
CA GLU A 74 -9.54 2.78 -10.51
C GLU A 74 -8.59 1.69 -10.96
N VAL A 75 -9.05 0.44 -10.93
CA VAL A 75 -8.31 -0.69 -11.46
C VAL A 75 -8.17 -0.56 -12.97
N ASP A 76 -9.26 -0.23 -13.67
CA ASP A 76 -9.27 -0.02 -15.12
C ASP A 76 -8.35 1.14 -15.54
N ALA A 77 -8.37 2.25 -14.80
CA ALA A 77 -7.47 3.37 -15.04
C ALA A 77 -5.98 2.99 -14.83
N ALA A 78 -5.67 2.21 -13.79
CA ALA A 78 -4.30 1.73 -13.56
C ALA A 78 -3.83 0.80 -14.69
N ILE A 79 -4.69 -0.13 -15.12
CA ILE A 79 -4.43 -1.04 -16.24
C ILE A 79 -4.19 -0.27 -17.55
N GLY A 80 -4.96 0.80 -17.79
CA GLY A 80 -4.83 1.62 -18.99
C GLY A 80 -3.58 2.49 -19.05
N THR A 81 -2.90 2.71 -17.90
CA THR A 81 -1.80 3.69 -17.81
C THR A 81 -0.46 3.13 -17.42
N ALA A 82 -0.40 1.98 -16.77
CA ALA A 82 0.85 1.47 -16.18
C ALA A 82 1.31 0.16 -16.80
N ASP A 83 2.64 0.01 -16.93
CA ASP A 83 3.28 -1.25 -17.25
C ASP A 83 3.47 -2.09 -15.98
N THR A 84 3.85 -1.44 -14.90
CA THR A 84 3.98 -2.07 -13.59
C THR A 84 3.00 -1.45 -12.61
N ILE A 85 2.17 -2.29 -11.98
CA ILE A 85 1.21 -1.89 -10.96
C ILE A 85 1.62 -2.50 -9.63
N VAL A 86 1.84 -1.65 -8.61
CA VAL A 86 1.97 -2.09 -7.21
C VAL A 86 0.75 -1.61 -6.45
N LEU A 87 0.05 -2.51 -5.78
CA LEU A 87 -1.19 -2.14 -5.10
C LEU A 87 -1.37 -2.80 -3.72
N ASN A 88 -2.01 -2.06 -2.81
CA ASN A 88 -2.57 -2.52 -1.55
C ASN A 88 -3.71 -1.58 -1.11
N TRP A 89 -4.83 -2.12 -0.64
CA TRP A 89 -5.94 -1.35 -0.09
C TRP A 89 -6.64 -2.03 1.09
N GLY A 90 -5.96 -2.97 1.76
CA GLY A 90 -6.57 -3.82 2.79
C GLY A 90 -6.97 -3.09 4.09
N LEU A 91 -6.28 -2.02 4.49
CA LEU A 91 -6.40 -1.42 5.82
C LEU A 91 -7.79 -0.89 6.17
N HIS A 92 -8.54 -0.40 5.19
CA HIS A 92 -9.83 0.25 5.41
C HIS A 92 -11.03 -0.70 5.37
N TYR A 93 -10.81 -1.98 5.08
CA TYR A 93 -11.87 -2.97 5.10
C TYR A 93 -12.15 -3.46 6.52
N GLN A 94 -13.39 -3.31 6.95
CA GLN A 94 -13.89 -3.85 8.22
C GLN A 94 -14.45 -5.28 8.05
N LYS A 95 -15.08 -5.55 6.90
CA LYS A 95 -15.68 -6.86 6.57
C LYS A 95 -14.79 -7.61 5.60
N MET A 96 -14.27 -8.75 6.03
CA MET A 96 -13.38 -9.58 5.18
C MET A 96 -14.11 -10.21 3.99
N ALA A 97 -15.41 -10.44 4.08
CA ALA A 97 -16.19 -10.92 2.93
C ALA A 97 -16.23 -9.87 1.80
N THR A 98 -16.47 -8.59 2.13
CA THR A 98 -16.41 -7.49 1.15
C THR A 98 -15.00 -7.34 0.58
N TYR A 99 -13.98 -7.38 1.45
CA TYR A 99 -12.58 -7.33 0.98
C TYR A 99 -12.25 -8.45 -0.01
N ARG A 100 -12.68 -9.69 0.29
CA ARG A 100 -12.49 -10.85 -0.59
C ARG A 100 -13.19 -10.67 -1.94
N SER A 101 -14.43 -10.20 -1.94
CA SER A 101 -15.19 -9.95 -3.17
C SER A 101 -14.48 -8.92 -4.05
N ASP A 102 -14.17 -7.76 -3.48
CA ASP A 102 -13.52 -6.66 -4.19
C ASP A 102 -12.12 -7.07 -4.70
N LEU A 103 -11.40 -7.86 -3.91
CA LEU A 103 -10.09 -8.36 -4.30
C LEU A 103 -10.19 -9.35 -5.46
N MET A 104 -11.22 -10.22 -5.46
CA MET A 104 -11.48 -11.17 -6.54
C MET A 104 -11.74 -10.44 -7.86
N ASP A 105 -12.66 -9.47 -7.85
CA ASP A 105 -13.03 -8.68 -9.04
C ASP A 105 -11.81 -7.93 -9.62
N ALA A 106 -10.98 -7.38 -8.73
CA ALA A 106 -9.75 -6.72 -9.15
C ALA A 106 -8.73 -7.70 -9.72
N PHE A 107 -8.55 -8.87 -9.09
CA PHE A 107 -7.55 -9.85 -9.50
C PHE A 107 -7.83 -10.43 -10.87
N GLU A 108 -9.09 -10.64 -11.25
CA GLU A 108 -9.44 -11.09 -12.59
C GLU A 108 -8.97 -10.11 -13.68
N LYS A 109 -9.17 -8.82 -13.47
CA LYS A 109 -8.72 -7.77 -14.39
C LYS A 109 -7.18 -7.65 -14.40
N LEU A 110 -6.57 -7.67 -13.22
CA LEU A 110 -5.13 -7.49 -13.04
C LEU A 110 -4.35 -8.70 -13.56
N GLU A 111 -4.87 -9.91 -13.42
CA GLU A 111 -4.29 -11.12 -14.00
C GLU A 111 -4.25 -11.05 -15.52
N ALA A 112 -5.36 -10.65 -16.15
CA ALA A 112 -5.42 -10.44 -17.60
C ALA A 112 -4.45 -9.34 -18.09
N HIS A 113 -4.15 -8.35 -17.23
CA HIS A 113 -3.14 -7.35 -17.52
C HIS A 113 -1.72 -7.90 -17.36
N ALA A 114 -1.45 -8.58 -16.24
CA ALA A 114 -0.12 -9.12 -15.91
C ALA A 114 0.34 -10.22 -16.89
N ALA A 115 -0.59 -10.93 -17.51
CA ALA A 115 -0.32 -11.94 -18.54
C ALA A 115 0.20 -11.35 -19.87
N LYS A 116 0.12 -10.02 -20.07
CA LYS A 116 0.59 -9.38 -21.31
C LYS A 116 2.12 -9.17 -21.26
N PRO A 117 2.83 -9.26 -22.40
CA PRO A 117 4.26 -8.96 -22.45
C PRO A 117 4.59 -7.56 -21.92
N GLY A 118 5.64 -7.46 -21.12
CA GLY A 118 6.10 -6.20 -20.54
C GLY A 118 5.25 -5.65 -19.40
N LYS A 119 4.18 -6.35 -18.99
CA LYS A 119 3.32 -5.95 -17.87
C LYS A 119 3.66 -6.72 -16.60
N SER A 120 3.44 -6.09 -15.45
CA SER A 120 3.71 -6.68 -14.14
C SER A 120 2.74 -6.16 -13.10
N VAL A 121 2.22 -7.06 -12.26
CA VAL A 121 1.37 -6.68 -11.14
C VAL A 121 1.88 -7.30 -9.85
N LEU A 122 2.09 -6.46 -8.86
CA LEU A 122 2.56 -6.82 -7.53
C LEU A 122 1.50 -6.42 -6.50
N ILE A 123 1.07 -7.39 -5.70
CA ILE A 123 0.14 -7.16 -4.60
C ILE A 123 0.96 -7.06 -3.33
N GLN A 124 1.08 -5.84 -2.78
CA GLN A 124 1.80 -5.65 -1.53
C GLN A 124 0.98 -6.21 -0.37
N GLU A 125 1.62 -6.96 0.50
CA GLU A 125 1.04 -7.37 1.77
C GLU A 125 0.60 -6.16 2.60
N THR A 126 -0.49 -6.31 3.34
CA THR A 126 -0.83 -5.35 4.39
C THR A 126 0.22 -5.44 5.49
N GLY A 127 0.87 -4.32 5.81
CA GLY A 127 1.85 -4.24 6.89
C GLY A 127 1.25 -4.62 8.25
N ALA A 128 2.10 -5.04 9.16
CA ALA A 128 1.67 -5.32 10.53
C ALA A 128 1.20 -4.02 11.21
N GLN A 129 0.04 -4.09 11.82
CA GLN A 129 -0.43 -3.09 12.78
C GLN A 129 -0.09 -3.56 14.19
N HIS A 130 0.06 -2.63 15.12
CA HIS A 130 0.53 -2.93 16.47
C HIS A 130 -0.33 -2.26 17.55
N PHE A 131 -1.64 -2.18 17.30
CA PHE A 131 -2.59 -1.70 18.31
C PHE A 131 -2.74 -2.70 19.46
N LYS A 132 -3.17 -2.20 20.62
CA LYS A 132 -3.55 -3.05 21.75
C LYS A 132 -4.88 -3.74 21.46
N SER A 133 -4.82 -4.86 20.75
CA SER A 133 -5.98 -5.66 20.38
C SER A 133 -5.66 -7.15 20.53
N ASN A 134 -6.62 -7.93 21.04
CA ASN A 134 -6.47 -9.35 21.27
C ASN A 134 -7.53 -10.16 20.53
N ASP A 135 -7.18 -11.38 20.13
CA ASP A 135 -8.16 -12.34 19.65
C ASP A 135 -8.96 -12.95 20.83
N ALA A 136 -9.95 -13.80 20.50
CA ALA A 136 -10.79 -14.45 21.50
C ALA A 136 -9.99 -15.33 22.50
N ARG A 137 -8.77 -15.67 22.21
CA ARG A 137 -7.86 -16.46 23.06
C ARG A 137 -6.92 -15.60 23.89
N GLY A 138 -7.01 -14.26 23.74
CA GLY A 138 -6.15 -13.30 24.43
C GLY A 138 -4.81 -13.01 23.75
N TYR A 139 -4.54 -13.57 22.58
CA TYR A 139 -3.30 -13.28 21.84
C TYR A 139 -3.35 -11.93 21.14
N SER A 140 -2.27 -11.17 21.21
CA SER A 140 -2.17 -9.87 20.55
C SER A 140 -2.25 -10.00 19.04
N THR A 141 -3.29 -9.41 18.44
CA THR A 141 -3.46 -9.34 16.98
C THR A 141 -2.82 -8.11 16.36
N GLY A 142 -2.65 -7.06 17.15
CA GLY A 142 -2.17 -5.75 16.69
C GLY A 142 -3.11 -5.03 15.75
N GLU A 143 -4.22 -5.64 15.33
CA GLU A 143 -5.11 -5.05 14.34
C GLU A 143 -5.94 -3.90 14.93
N TYR A 144 -6.12 -2.84 14.14
CA TYR A 144 -7.00 -1.74 14.51
C TYR A 144 -8.46 -2.18 14.56
N GLU A 145 -9.12 -1.96 15.70
CA GLU A 145 -10.54 -2.13 15.89
C GLU A 145 -11.21 -0.80 16.23
N LEU A 146 -12.39 -0.56 15.66
CA LEU A 146 -13.13 0.68 15.90
C LEU A 146 -13.48 0.92 17.37
N ARG A 147 -13.53 -0.15 18.18
CA ARG A 147 -13.81 -0.10 19.63
C ARG A 147 -12.63 0.45 20.43
N ASP A 148 -11.43 0.41 19.88
CA ASP A 148 -10.21 0.82 20.59
C ASP A 148 -10.01 2.34 20.67
N LYS A 149 -10.97 3.13 20.20
CA LYS A 149 -10.90 4.60 20.24
C LYS A 149 -10.98 5.21 21.63
N SER A 150 -11.35 4.43 22.66
CA SER A 150 -11.66 4.95 23.98
C SER A 150 -10.55 4.75 25.01
N GLN A 151 -9.35 4.40 24.61
CA GLN A 151 -8.40 3.94 25.58
C GLN A 151 -7.60 5.07 26.23
N ASP A 152 -7.85 5.24 27.48
CA ASP A 152 -7.07 5.73 28.64
C ASP A 152 -5.86 6.67 28.38
N GLY A 153 -5.83 7.41 27.29
CA GLY A 153 -4.87 8.51 27.04
C GLY A 153 -3.42 8.08 26.77
N THR A 154 -3.10 6.80 26.87
CA THR A 154 -1.74 6.31 26.58
C THR A 154 -1.71 5.50 25.28
N CYS A 155 -1.18 6.08 24.21
CA CYS A 155 -0.90 5.35 23.01
C CYS A 155 0.35 4.49 23.19
N SER A 156 0.19 3.18 23.15
CA SER A 156 1.30 2.23 23.20
C SER A 156 1.15 1.20 22.10
N CYS A 157 1.99 1.28 21.08
CA CYS A 157 2.09 0.23 20.08
C CYS A 157 2.74 -1.01 20.71
N GLN A 158 2.15 -2.17 20.47
CA GLN A 158 2.55 -3.42 21.12
C GLN A 158 3.06 -4.44 20.10
N ARG A 159 3.92 -5.32 20.53
CA ARG A 159 4.35 -6.47 19.75
C ARG A 159 3.16 -7.41 19.51
N THR A 160 2.99 -7.84 18.27
CA THR A 160 2.05 -8.91 17.91
C THR A 160 2.72 -10.28 18.05
N GLU A 161 1.91 -11.33 18.21
CA GLU A 161 2.41 -12.69 18.26
C GLU A 161 3.02 -13.12 16.92
N ASP A 162 4.10 -13.89 16.98
CA ASP A 162 4.87 -14.28 15.80
C ASP A 162 4.09 -15.17 14.82
N PHE A 163 3.13 -15.96 15.33
CA PHE A 163 2.26 -16.82 14.52
C PHE A 163 1.01 -16.10 13.98
N ASN A 164 0.77 -14.85 14.39
CA ASN A 164 -0.39 -14.12 13.94
C ASN A 164 -0.18 -13.66 12.49
N VAL A 165 -1.10 -14.06 11.63
CA VAL A 165 -1.18 -13.56 10.26
C VAL A 165 -2.35 -12.60 10.19
N ASN A 166 -2.07 -11.37 9.75
CA ASN A 166 -3.09 -10.36 9.53
C ASN A 166 -4.25 -10.94 8.69
N LYS A 167 -5.50 -10.70 9.12
CA LYS A 167 -6.69 -11.26 8.46
C LYS A 167 -6.80 -10.91 6.98
N ARG A 168 -6.26 -9.76 6.56
CA ARG A 168 -6.26 -9.31 5.16
C ARG A 168 -5.24 -10.11 4.34
N ASN A 169 -4.05 -10.32 4.89
CA ASN A 169 -3.04 -11.17 4.26
C ASN A 169 -3.49 -12.62 4.18
N LYS A 170 -4.25 -13.10 5.17
CA LYS A 170 -4.86 -14.44 5.10
C LYS A 170 -5.77 -14.55 3.88
N VAL A 171 -6.66 -13.58 3.64
CA VAL A 171 -7.50 -13.56 2.44
C VAL A 171 -6.65 -13.53 1.17
N LEU A 172 -5.61 -12.68 1.13
CA LEU A 172 -4.68 -12.60 0.00
C LEU A 172 -4.04 -13.96 -0.30
N TYR A 173 -3.47 -14.60 0.71
CA TYR A 173 -2.79 -15.89 0.54
C TYR A 173 -3.73 -17.01 0.11
N GLU A 174 -4.94 -17.07 0.69
CA GLU A 174 -5.97 -18.02 0.30
C GLU A 174 -6.35 -17.88 -1.19
N MET A 175 -6.46 -16.63 -1.67
CA MET A 175 -6.77 -16.37 -3.07
C MET A 175 -5.62 -16.76 -4.00
N MET A 176 -4.39 -16.40 -3.64
CA MET A 176 -3.21 -16.76 -4.43
C MET A 176 -2.99 -18.29 -4.46
N ALA A 177 -3.27 -18.98 -3.36
CA ALA A 177 -3.15 -20.43 -3.27
C ALA A 177 -4.13 -21.20 -4.17
N THR A 178 -5.16 -20.54 -4.70
CA THR A 178 -6.08 -21.18 -5.68
C THR A 178 -5.41 -21.51 -7.03
N GLY A 179 -4.25 -20.90 -7.32
CA GLY A 179 -3.57 -21.02 -8.61
C GLY A 179 -4.26 -20.31 -9.78
N ARG A 180 -5.36 -19.57 -9.52
CA ARG A 180 -6.12 -18.85 -10.56
C ARG A 180 -5.39 -17.63 -11.12
N PHE A 181 -4.39 -17.12 -10.40
CA PHE A 181 -3.71 -15.86 -10.69
C PHE A 181 -2.18 -16.04 -10.81
N PRO A 182 -1.70 -16.83 -11.78
CA PRO A 182 -0.29 -17.22 -11.87
C PRO A 182 0.65 -16.06 -12.25
N HIS A 183 0.14 -14.97 -12.83
CA HIS A 183 0.95 -13.82 -13.22
C HIS A 183 0.96 -12.71 -12.16
N LEU A 184 0.08 -12.76 -11.16
CA LEU A 184 0.14 -11.87 -10.00
C LEU A 184 1.23 -12.34 -9.04
N ARG A 185 1.96 -11.41 -8.45
CA ARG A 185 3.02 -11.70 -7.48
C ARG A 185 2.79 -10.94 -6.18
N ILE A 186 3.13 -11.57 -5.06
CA ILE A 186 3.07 -10.92 -3.75
C ILE A 186 4.37 -10.15 -3.53
N LEU A 187 4.25 -8.85 -3.19
CA LEU A 187 5.36 -8.05 -2.68
C LEU A 187 5.36 -8.15 -1.14
N PRO A 188 6.36 -8.82 -0.56
CA PRO A 188 6.40 -9.06 0.89
C PRO A 188 6.57 -7.77 1.67
N PHE A 189 5.73 -7.59 2.69
CA PHE A 189 5.82 -6.44 3.60
C PHE A 189 5.49 -6.79 5.06
N TYR A 190 4.66 -7.81 5.28
CA TYR A 190 4.21 -8.16 6.63
C TYR A 190 5.34 -8.59 7.54
N ASN A 191 6.16 -9.54 7.10
CA ASN A 191 7.30 -10.04 7.90
C ASN A 191 8.39 -8.97 8.10
N LEU A 192 8.51 -8.02 7.18
CA LEU A 192 9.40 -6.89 7.33
C LEU A 192 8.91 -5.94 8.44
N THR A 193 7.61 -5.73 8.57
CA THR A 193 7.02 -4.76 9.50
C THR A 193 6.68 -5.34 10.87
N ARG A 194 6.35 -6.63 10.95
CA ARG A 194 5.92 -7.30 12.18
C ARG A 194 6.86 -7.11 13.40
N PRO A 195 8.19 -7.22 13.28
CA PRO A 195 9.07 -7.01 14.45
C PRO A 195 9.26 -5.53 14.79
N ARG A 196 8.70 -4.59 14.02
CA ARG A 196 8.99 -3.16 14.11
C ARG A 196 7.91 -2.35 14.83
N TRP A 197 7.30 -2.92 15.86
CA TRP A 197 6.24 -2.29 16.64
C TRP A 197 6.62 -0.95 17.29
N ARG A 198 7.92 -0.71 17.55
CA ARG A 198 8.44 0.56 18.07
C ARG A 198 8.68 1.63 17.00
N TRP A 199 8.48 1.31 15.73
CA TRP A 199 8.78 2.19 14.61
C TRP A 199 7.55 2.92 14.07
N HIS A 200 6.44 2.84 14.76
CA HIS A 200 5.25 3.61 14.44
C HIS A 200 5.34 5.05 14.94
N PHE A 201 4.49 5.91 14.39
CA PHE A 201 4.39 7.28 14.89
C PHE A 201 3.89 7.36 16.34
N GLY A 202 3.18 6.34 16.80
CA GLY A 202 2.68 6.26 18.17
C GLY A 202 1.73 7.42 18.50
N ASN A 203 2.07 8.17 19.54
CA ASN A 203 1.27 9.32 19.94
C ASN A 203 1.31 10.45 18.89
N CYS A 204 0.17 10.83 18.35
CA CYS A 204 0.05 11.81 17.27
C CYS A 204 0.20 13.29 17.74
N THR A 205 0.62 13.54 18.96
CA THR A 205 0.78 14.90 19.51
C THR A 205 1.72 15.81 18.71
N GLN A 206 2.54 15.23 17.84
CA GLN A 206 3.51 15.95 17.01
C GLN A 206 3.06 16.22 15.58
N ARG A 207 1.82 15.90 15.20
CA ARG A 207 1.34 16.22 13.85
C ARG A 207 0.93 17.69 13.74
N PRO A 208 1.49 18.45 12.79
CA PRO A 208 1.24 19.90 12.66
C PRO A 208 -0.19 20.28 12.26
N ASN A 209 -1.09 19.34 12.04
CA ASN A 209 -2.40 19.57 11.41
C ASN A 209 -3.59 19.53 12.38
N GLY A 210 -3.43 19.88 13.65
CA GLY A 210 -4.57 20.14 14.55
C GLY A 210 -5.44 18.94 14.92
N TRP A 211 -4.97 17.73 14.75
CA TRP A 211 -5.66 16.54 15.28
C TRP A 211 -5.54 16.57 16.80
N ASN A 212 -6.69 16.45 17.47
CA ASN A 212 -6.77 16.48 18.93
C ASN A 212 -5.80 15.44 19.53
N ALA A 213 -4.76 15.93 20.20
CA ALA A 213 -3.66 15.16 20.75
C ALA A 213 -4.09 14.02 21.68
N HIS A 214 -5.27 14.15 22.29
CA HIS A 214 -5.77 13.21 23.30
C HIS A 214 -6.41 11.93 22.74
N THR A 215 -6.62 11.82 21.42
CA THR A 215 -7.37 10.71 20.82
C THR A 215 -6.65 10.01 19.68
N CYS A 216 -5.42 10.41 19.34
CA CYS A 216 -4.69 9.85 18.21
C CYS A 216 -3.62 8.88 18.67
N CYS A 217 -3.82 7.61 18.30
CA CYS A 217 -2.79 6.57 18.38
C CYS A 217 -2.55 6.01 16.99
N ASP A 218 -1.32 6.12 16.50
CA ASP A 218 -0.94 5.64 15.18
C ASP A 218 0.04 4.46 15.29
N CYS A 219 -0.51 3.28 15.35
CA CYS A 219 0.23 2.02 15.31
C CYS A 219 0.06 1.29 13.95
N THR A 220 -0.20 2.08 12.89
CA THR A 220 -0.32 1.61 11.50
C THR A 220 0.82 2.13 10.63
N HIS A 221 1.10 3.46 10.70
CA HIS A 221 2.12 4.08 9.86
C HIS A 221 3.49 4.01 10.53
N PHE A 222 4.52 3.84 9.72
CA PHE A 222 5.89 3.72 10.20
C PHE A 222 6.62 5.04 10.06
N CYS A 223 7.49 5.36 11.02
CA CYS A 223 8.49 6.40 10.87
C CYS A 223 9.35 6.11 9.63
N PHE A 224 9.82 7.17 8.97
CA PHE A 224 10.72 6.98 7.85
C PHE A 224 12.02 6.33 8.34
N SER A 225 12.32 5.16 7.80
CA SER A 225 13.54 4.41 8.08
C SER A 225 14.17 3.96 6.76
N PRO A 226 15.34 4.47 6.40
CA PRO A 226 16.04 4.04 5.18
C PRO A 226 16.28 2.53 5.14
N THR A 227 16.55 1.92 6.30
CA THR A 227 16.79 0.48 6.39
C THR A 227 15.54 -0.33 6.07
N MET A 228 14.38 0.04 6.63
CA MET A 228 13.13 -0.68 6.37
C MET A 228 12.64 -0.47 4.95
N TRP A 229 12.52 0.80 4.55
CA TRP A 229 12.03 1.11 3.22
C TRP A 229 13.00 0.67 2.12
N GLY A 230 14.31 0.74 2.39
CA GLY A 230 15.33 0.21 1.48
C GLY A 230 15.25 -1.30 1.30
N ALA A 231 14.96 -2.06 2.38
CA ALA A 231 14.72 -3.49 2.28
C ALA A 231 13.45 -3.80 1.45
N HIS A 232 12.38 -3.04 1.67
CA HIS A 232 11.14 -3.21 0.91
C HIS A 232 11.32 -2.88 -0.58
N LEU A 233 12.07 -1.82 -0.89
CA LEU A 233 12.39 -1.45 -2.27
C LEU A 233 13.28 -2.48 -2.97
N ARG A 234 14.23 -3.10 -2.26
CA ARG A 234 14.97 -4.25 -2.81
C ARG A 234 14.04 -5.39 -3.17
N SER A 235 13.10 -5.74 -2.29
CA SER A 235 12.10 -6.77 -2.61
C SER A 235 11.26 -6.42 -3.83
N LEU A 236 10.93 -5.14 -4.02
CA LEU A 236 10.27 -4.68 -5.25
C LEU A 236 11.16 -4.92 -6.48
N VAL A 237 12.41 -4.46 -6.44
CA VAL A 237 13.35 -4.59 -7.57
C VAL A 237 13.59 -6.06 -7.92
N ASP A 238 13.73 -6.94 -6.93
CA ASP A 238 13.92 -8.38 -7.15
C ASP A 238 12.71 -9.06 -7.82
N LEU A 239 11.53 -8.48 -7.65
CA LEU A 239 10.29 -8.95 -8.25
C LEU A 239 10.00 -8.33 -9.62
N LEU A 240 10.67 -7.25 -10.02
CA LEU A 240 10.49 -6.69 -11.36
C LEU A 240 11.10 -7.58 -12.43
N PRO A 241 10.48 -7.67 -13.63
CA PRO A 241 11.10 -8.36 -14.75
C PRO A 241 12.46 -7.73 -15.04
N ARG A 242 13.50 -8.54 -15.11
CA ARG A 242 14.78 -8.05 -15.63
C ARG A 242 14.61 -7.75 -17.10
N GLN A 243 14.90 -6.54 -17.53
CA GLN A 243 15.04 -6.27 -18.95
C GLN A 243 16.23 -7.08 -19.44
N GLU A 244 15.99 -8.03 -20.31
CA GLU A 244 17.07 -8.64 -21.07
C GLU A 244 17.69 -7.52 -21.92
N THR A 245 18.85 -7.06 -21.50
CA THR A 245 19.67 -6.19 -22.34
C THR A 245 20.15 -7.06 -23.50
N HIS A 246 19.44 -7.01 -24.61
CA HIS A 246 19.98 -7.48 -25.89
C HIS A 246 21.16 -6.55 -26.23
N LEU A 247 22.35 -6.98 -25.80
CA LEU A 247 23.64 -6.46 -26.28
C LEU A 247 23.91 -6.97 -27.68
#